data_0b9a1756fc0c652728dfcab1dd15aa02
#
_entry.id   0b9a1756fc0c652728dfcab1dd15aa02
#
_cell.length_a   1.000
_cell.length_b   1.000
_cell.length_c   1.000
_cell.angle_alpha   90.00
_cell.angle_beta   90.00
_cell.angle_gamma   90.00
#
_symmetry.space_group_name_H-M   'P 1'
#
loop_
_entity.id
_entity.type
_entity.pdbx_description
1 polymer ?
#
loop_
_entity_poly.entity_id
_entity_poly.type
_entity_poly.pdbx_seq_one_letter_code
_entity_poly.pdbx_strand_id
1 'polypeptide(L)'
;MSTEQENVKKQEEAYSASNIQVLEGLEAVRKRPAMYIGDIGEKGLHHLVYEVVDNSIDEALAGYCTDIDVTINEDNSITVRDNGRGIPTDFHEKEGKSALEVVLTVLHAGGKFDKGSYKVSGGLHGVGVSCVNALSTLLIAEIHRDGKIFRQSYSKGKPTSEVEIVGECSDRGTIITFKPDGEIFTHTTVYKYEILANRLRELAFLNKGIRLNLFDKRPDEEGNTHEDHFYSEEGLKEFVKYLDATRGTPIIEQIIYLDTEKNGVPVEVAMQYNDSFSENVHSYVNNINTIEGGTHLTGFRRALTRTLKKYAEDSGMLAKLKFCLLYTSPSPRDRTRS
;
A
#
# COMPACT_ATOMS: atom_id res chain seq x y z
N MET A 1 -42.67 40.42 -7.48
CA MET A 1 -41.23 40.79 -7.61
C MET A 1 -40.48 40.77 -6.28
N SER A 2 -41.10 40.44 -5.12
CA SER A 2 -40.41 40.47 -3.83
C SER A 2 -39.85 39.13 -3.33
N THR A 3 -40.42 38.01 -3.74
CA THR A 3 -40.06 36.67 -3.22
C THR A 3 -38.80 36.08 -3.84
N GLU A 4 -38.53 36.34 -5.10
CA GLU A 4 -37.28 35.85 -5.76
C GLU A 4 -36.05 36.68 -5.32
N GLN A 5 -36.21 37.97 -5.11
CA GLN A 5 -35.12 38.83 -4.62
C GLN A 5 -34.78 38.56 -3.14
N GLU A 6 -35.74 38.19 -2.31
CA GLU A 6 -35.48 37.73 -0.93
C GLU A 6 -34.83 36.37 -0.88
N ASN A 7 -35.18 35.45 -1.77
CA ASN A 7 -34.53 34.14 -1.83
C ASN A 7 -33.07 34.23 -2.37
N VAL A 8 -32.80 35.13 -3.32
CA VAL A 8 -31.43 35.37 -3.82
C VAL A 8 -30.58 36.02 -2.72
N LYS A 9 -31.11 37.01 -1.99
CA LYS A 9 -30.41 37.61 -0.84
C LYS A 9 -30.16 36.62 0.28
N LYS A 10 -31.10 35.75 0.61
CA LYS A 10 -30.89 34.66 1.59
C LYS A 10 -29.88 33.65 1.14
N GLN A 11 -29.75 33.37 -0.17
CA GLN A 11 -28.68 32.51 -0.72
C GLN A 11 -27.33 33.22 -0.73
N GLU A 12 -27.27 34.52 -1.00
CA GLU A 12 -26.03 35.31 -0.94
C GLU A 12 -25.52 35.50 0.51
N GLU A 13 -26.44 35.72 1.47
CA GLU A 13 -26.10 35.75 2.90
C GLU A 13 -25.67 34.35 3.43
N ALA A 14 -26.16 33.27 2.81
CA ALA A 14 -25.74 31.90 3.15
C ALA A 14 -24.31 31.54 2.68
N TYR A 15 -23.71 32.31 1.75
CA TYR A 15 -22.32 32.09 1.29
C TYR A 15 -21.47 33.32 1.65
N SER A 16 -21.12 33.41 2.91
CA SER A 16 -20.24 34.45 3.45
C SER A 16 -18.92 33.90 3.96
N ALA A 17 -17.94 34.73 4.19
CA ALA A 17 -16.63 34.33 4.73
C ALA A 17 -16.76 33.54 6.05
N SER A 18 -17.83 33.77 6.83
CA SER A 18 -18.13 33.03 8.07
C SER A 18 -18.48 31.54 7.81
N ASN A 19 -18.86 31.18 6.60
CA ASN A 19 -19.24 29.81 6.23
C ASN A 19 -18.04 29.01 5.63
N ILE A 20 -16.89 29.68 5.43
CA ILE A 20 -15.66 29.04 5.04
C ILE A 20 -15.05 28.36 6.27
N GLN A 21 -15.21 27.03 6.38
CA GLN A 21 -14.58 26.25 7.42
C GLN A 21 -13.16 25.84 6.97
N VAL A 22 -12.17 26.27 7.72
CA VAL A 22 -10.80 25.74 7.59
C VAL A 22 -10.73 24.49 8.46
N LEU A 23 -10.49 23.35 7.83
CA LEU A 23 -10.29 22.08 8.51
C LEU A 23 -8.79 21.85 8.66
N GLU A 24 -8.33 21.68 9.87
CA GLU A 24 -6.94 21.45 10.17
C GLU A 24 -6.69 20.00 10.62
N GLY A 25 -5.52 19.47 10.25
CA GLY A 25 -5.03 18.19 10.74
C GLY A 25 -5.98 17.01 10.48
N LEU A 26 -6.12 16.15 11.47
CA LEU A 26 -6.90 14.92 11.37
C LEU A 26 -8.41 15.10 11.33
N GLU A 27 -8.92 16.27 11.69
CA GLU A 27 -10.36 16.57 11.52
C GLU A 27 -10.75 16.65 10.04
N ALA A 28 -9.85 17.12 9.17
CA ALA A 28 -10.05 17.11 7.73
C ALA A 28 -10.20 15.68 7.20
N VAL A 29 -9.38 14.75 7.70
CA VAL A 29 -9.46 13.31 7.35
C VAL A 29 -10.82 12.73 7.75
N ARG A 30 -11.28 12.97 8.96
CA ARG A 30 -12.58 12.48 9.43
C ARG A 30 -13.78 13.05 8.68
N LYS A 31 -13.72 14.33 8.28
CA LYS A 31 -14.80 14.98 7.49
C LYS A 31 -14.82 14.55 6.02
N ARG A 32 -13.69 14.21 5.45
CA ARG A 32 -13.54 13.84 4.03
C ARG A 32 -12.67 12.58 3.86
N PRO A 33 -13.00 11.43 4.49
CA PRO A 33 -12.14 10.27 4.52
C PRO A 33 -11.82 9.73 3.12
N ALA A 34 -12.78 9.74 2.20
CA ALA A 34 -12.59 9.27 0.83
C ALA A 34 -11.47 10.03 0.05
N MET A 35 -11.16 11.27 0.44
CA MET A 35 -10.05 12.02 -0.17
C MET A 35 -8.67 11.44 0.21
N TYR A 36 -8.57 10.75 1.35
CA TYR A 36 -7.32 10.22 1.88
C TYR A 36 -7.16 8.71 1.65
N ILE A 37 -8.25 7.95 1.74
CA ILE A 37 -8.24 6.48 1.60
C ILE A 37 -9.01 5.98 0.37
N GLY A 38 -9.46 6.90 -0.51
CA GLY A 38 -10.09 6.61 -1.79
C GLY A 38 -11.54 6.15 -1.71
N ASP A 39 -11.96 5.47 -0.65
CA ASP A 39 -13.30 4.92 -0.45
C ASP A 39 -13.61 4.79 1.05
N ILE A 40 -14.89 4.73 1.41
CA ILE A 40 -15.37 4.49 2.79
C ILE A 40 -16.11 3.17 2.95
N GLY A 41 -16.17 2.37 1.90
CA GLY A 41 -16.73 1.02 1.91
C GLY A 41 -15.67 -0.04 2.23
N GLU A 42 -15.90 -1.26 1.77
CA GLU A 42 -15.02 -2.41 1.99
C GLU A 42 -13.58 -2.15 1.52
N LYS A 43 -13.41 -1.52 0.36
CA LYS A 43 -12.08 -1.20 -0.20
C LYS A 43 -11.30 -0.25 0.70
N GLY A 44 -11.93 0.84 1.15
CA GLY A 44 -11.30 1.81 2.05
C GLY A 44 -11.01 1.22 3.43
N LEU A 45 -11.89 0.33 3.94
CA LEU A 45 -11.65 -0.39 5.18
C LEU A 45 -10.35 -1.20 5.13
N HIS A 46 -10.16 -2.01 4.07
CA HIS A 46 -8.94 -2.81 3.89
C HIS A 46 -7.71 -1.94 3.61
N HIS A 47 -7.91 -0.77 3.01
CA HIS A 47 -6.82 0.18 2.77
C HIS A 47 -6.16 0.66 4.06
N LEU A 48 -6.89 0.76 5.17
CA LEU A 48 -6.29 1.06 6.48
C LEU A 48 -5.21 0.06 6.88
N VAL A 49 -5.43 -1.23 6.60
CA VAL A 49 -4.44 -2.28 6.86
C VAL A 49 -3.22 -2.10 5.95
N TYR A 50 -3.46 -1.79 4.67
CA TYR A 50 -2.39 -1.58 3.69
C TYR A 50 -1.47 -0.43 4.10
N GLU A 51 -2.01 0.68 4.61
CA GLU A 51 -1.22 1.83 5.07
C GLU A 51 -0.28 1.48 6.23
N VAL A 52 -0.70 0.60 7.14
CA VAL A 52 0.16 0.16 8.24
C VAL A 52 1.20 -0.86 7.75
N VAL A 53 0.79 -1.83 6.93
CA VAL A 53 1.69 -2.83 6.35
C VAL A 53 2.74 -2.18 5.46
N ASP A 54 2.37 -1.20 4.63
CA ASP A 54 3.29 -0.48 3.75
C ASP A 54 4.39 0.27 4.54
N ASN A 55 4.12 0.70 5.78
CA ASN A 55 5.15 1.26 6.67
C ASN A 55 6.17 0.20 7.09
N SER A 56 5.71 -1.01 7.41
CA SER A 56 6.58 -2.14 7.74
C SER A 56 7.39 -2.62 6.51
N ILE A 57 6.79 -2.59 5.32
CA ILE A 57 7.49 -2.84 4.05
C ILE A 57 8.56 -1.78 3.79
N ASP A 58 8.31 -0.51 4.08
CA ASP A 58 9.32 0.55 3.95
C ASP A 58 10.53 0.31 4.88
N GLU A 59 10.30 -0.18 6.11
CA GLU A 59 11.37 -0.65 7.01
C GLU A 59 12.15 -1.82 6.42
N ALA A 60 11.46 -2.73 5.74
CA ALA A 60 12.08 -3.87 5.07
C ALA A 60 12.92 -3.44 3.85
N LEU A 61 12.41 -2.53 3.03
CA LEU A 61 13.16 -1.93 1.90
C LEU A 61 14.38 -1.14 2.37
N ALA A 62 14.33 -0.57 3.58
CA ALA A 62 15.48 0.07 4.22
C ALA A 62 16.47 -0.96 4.83
N GLY A 63 16.17 -2.26 4.80
CA GLY A 63 17.03 -3.35 5.28
C GLY A 63 16.92 -3.64 6.78
N TYR A 64 15.89 -3.17 7.45
CA TYR A 64 15.76 -3.29 8.91
C TYR A 64 14.65 -4.24 9.38
N CYS A 65 13.75 -4.68 8.48
CA CYS A 65 12.66 -5.58 8.78
C CYS A 65 12.71 -6.82 7.89
N THR A 66 12.39 -7.99 8.44
CA THR A 66 12.35 -9.28 7.73
C THR A 66 11.04 -10.03 7.94
N ASP A 67 10.28 -9.66 8.97
CA ASP A 67 9.09 -10.36 9.40
C ASP A 67 7.97 -9.36 9.73
N ILE A 68 6.80 -9.58 9.13
CA ILE A 68 5.61 -8.76 9.32
C ILE A 68 4.43 -9.68 9.60
N ASP A 69 3.81 -9.50 10.77
CA ASP A 69 2.62 -10.24 11.18
C ASP A 69 1.38 -9.34 11.10
N VAL A 70 0.36 -9.81 10.44
CA VAL A 70 -0.96 -9.16 10.38
C VAL A 70 -1.97 -10.06 11.05
N THR A 71 -2.67 -9.56 12.07
CA THR A 71 -3.66 -10.32 12.82
C THR A 71 -5.02 -9.65 12.74
N ILE A 72 -6.02 -10.37 12.31
CA ILE A 72 -7.43 -10.02 12.50
C ILE A 72 -7.83 -10.57 13.87
N ASN A 73 -8.08 -9.69 14.82
CA ASN A 73 -8.44 -10.10 16.18
C ASN A 73 -9.92 -10.53 16.26
N GLU A 74 -10.30 -11.26 17.33
CA GLU A 74 -11.66 -11.73 17.55
C GLU A 74 -12.71 -10.60 17.55
N ASP A 75 -12.33 -9.43 18.08
CA ASP A 75 -13.17 -8.23 18.11
C ASP A 75 -13.15 -7.44 16.80
N ASN A 76 -12.56 -8.04 15.75
CA ASN A 76 -12.38 -7.45 14.42
C ASN A 76 -11.53 -6.16 14.40
N SER A 77 -10.68 -5.95 15.40
CA SER A 77 -9.54 -5.04 15.28
C SER A 77 -8.40 -5.68 14.50
N ILE A 78 -7.48 -4.88 14.00
CA ILE A 78 -6.27 -5.34 13.31
C ILE A 78 -5.06 -5.04 14.16
N THR A 79 -4.15 -6.01 14.23
CA THR A 79 -2.80 -5.81 14.76
C THR A 79 -1.79 -6.07 13.66
N VAL A 80 -0.91 -5.11 13.40
CA VAL A 80 0.27 -5.26 12.52
C VAL A 80 1.50 -5.14 13.38
N ARG A 81 2.37 -6.14 13.31
CA ARG A 81 3.66 -6.18 14.01
C ARG A 81 4.78 -6.33 12.99
N ASP A 82 5.84 -5.59 13.14
CA ASP A 82 7.09 -5.76 12.41
C ASP A 82 8.28 -5.89 13.36
N ASN A 83 9.39 -6.41 12.87
CA ASN A 83 10.66 -6.49 13.58
C ASN A 83 11.67 -5.42 13.14
N GLY A 84 11.18 -4.27 12.66
CA GLY A 84 11.97 -3.12 12.22
C GLY A 84 12.68 -2.39 13.36
N ARG A 85 13.12 -1.14 13.10
CA ARG A 85 13.81 -0.31 14.09
C ARG A 85 12.93 0.22 15.22
N GLY A 86 11.61 0.19 15.04
CA GLY A 86 10.64 0.88 15.87
C GLY A 86 10.58 2.39 15.58
N ILE A 87 9.39 2.97 15.62
CA ILE A 87 9.19 4.42 15.45
C ILE A 87 9.96 5.17 16.56
N PRO A 88 10.68 6.27 16.26
CA PRO A 88 11.32 7.08 17.29
C PRO A 88 10.33 7.56 18.35
N THR A 89 10.72 7.53 19.62
CA THR A 89 9.89 7.95 20.76
C THR A 89 10.44 9.20 21.45
N ASP A 90 11.60 9.71 20.99
CA ASP A 90 12.26 10.89 21.51
C ASP A 90 11.38 12.14 21.36
N PHE A 91 11.65 13.14 22.19
CA PHE A 91 10.92 14.40 22.15
C PHE A 91 11.28 15.20 20.89
N HIS A 92 10.26 15.64 20.16
CA HIS A 92 10.40 16.45 18.95
C HIS A 92 10.22 17.93 19.30
N GLU A 93 11.33 18.66 19.40
CA GLU A 93 11.37 20.06 19.91
C GLU A 93 10.42 21.02 19.18
N LYS A 94 10.32 20.92 17.85
CA LYS A 94 9.47 21.82 17.05
C LYS A 94 7.97 21.62 17.30
N GLU A 95 7.56 20.37 17.52
CA GLU A 95 6.15 20.01 17.71
C GLU A 95 5.75 19.96 19.19
N GLY A 96 6.73 20.01 20.12
CA GLY A 96 6.48 20.00 21.55
C GLY A 96 5.91 18.68 22.10
N LYS A 97 6.11 17.56 21.40
CA LYS A 97 5.59 16.24 21.73
C LYS A 97 6.53 15.13 21.26
N SER A 98 6.25 13.88 21.60
CA SER A 98 7.08 12.75 21.16
C SER A 98 7.05 12.58 19.64
N ALA A 99 8.12 12.07 19.04
CA ALA A 99 8.16 11.75 17.61
C ALA A 99 7.10 10.72 17.24
N LEU A 100 6.80 9.76 18.12
CA LEU A 100 5.69 8.80 17.96
C LEU A 100 4.35 9.52 17.79
N GLU A 101 4.04 10.46 18.68
CA GLU A 101 2.81 11.24 18.60
C GLU A 101 2.78 12.12 17.34
N VAL A 102 3.90 12.72 16.97
CA VAL A 102 3.99 13.50 15.71
C VAL A 102 3.62 12.64 14.51
N VAL A 103 4.22 11.46 14.36
CA VAL A 103 3.96 10.53 13.24
C VAL A 103 2.49 10.09 13.18
N LEU A 104 1.85 9.91 14.34
CA LEU A 104 0.48 9.40 14.43
C LEU A 104 -0.59 10.51 14.41
N THR A 105 -0.25 11.78 14.66
CA THR A 105 -1.25 12.85 14.77
C THR A 105 -1.05 14.02 13.81
N VAL A 106 0.10 14.13 13.15
CA VAL A 106 0.39 15.22 12.22
C VAL A 106 0.40 14.68 10.79
N LEU A 107 -0.37 15.31 9.90
CA LEU A 107 -0.34 14.99 8.47
C LEU A 107 1.00 15.45 7.88
N HIS A 108 1.50 14.70 6.92
CA HIS A 108 2.78 14.98 6.26
C HIS A 108 3.99 15.00 7.22
N ALA A 109 3.91 14.26 8.32
CA ALA A 109 5.01 14.02 9.22
C ALA A 109 5.59 12.61 9.04
N GLY A 110 6.90 12.48 9.12
CA GLY A 110 7.58 11.18 9.08
C GLY A 110 8.96 11.24 8.45
N GLY A 111 9.79 10.24 8.75
CA GLY A 111 11.17 10.12 8.26
C GLY A 111 11.29 9.89 6.73
N LYS A 112 10.18 9.64 6.03
CA LYS A 112 10.15 9.38 4.57
C LYS A 112 10.43 10.64 3.73
N PHE A 113 10.32 11.84 4.31
CA PHE A 113 10.71 13.10 3.66
C PHE A 113 12.22 13.36 3.71
N ASP A 114 12.95 12.62 4.55
CA ASP A 114 14.40 12.67 4.60
C ASP A 114 15.01 11.58 3.73
N LYS A 115 15.68 11.99 2.63
CA LYS A 115 16.36 11.07 1.70
C LYS A 115 17.50 10.26 2.36
N GLY A 116 17.96 10.65 3.53
CA GLY A 116 18.95 9.91 4.32
C GLY A 116 18.37 8.69 5.02
N SER A 117 17.09 8.73 5.38
CA SER A 117 16.42 7.68 6.16
C SER A 117 15.78 6.60 5.30
N TYR A 118 15.22 6.97 4.14
CA TYR A 118 14.58 6.05 3.19
C TYR A 118 14.93 6.42 1.74
N LYS A 119 15.65 5.53 1.04
CA LYS A 119 15.97 5.71 -0.39
C LYS A 119 14.78 5.44 -1.30
N VAL A 120 13.95 4.49 -0.92
CA VAL A 120 12.73 4.08 -1.62
C VAL A 120 11.63 3.94 -0.58
N SER A 121 10.44 4.40 -0.85
CA SER A 121 9.28 4.30 0.02
C SER A 121 8.02 4.12 -0.82
N GLY A 122 7.14 3.18 -0.45
CA GLY A 122 5.83 3.00 -1.05
C GLY A 122 4.87 4.13 -0.67
N GLY A 123 4.95 4.61 0.56
CA GLY A 123 4.15 5.73 1.05
C GLY A 123 4.65 7.07 0.56
N LEU A 124 3.96 7.68 -0.42
CA LEU A 124 4.37 8.95 -1.05
C LEU A 124 3.94 10.20 -0.28
N HIS A 125 2.93 10.11 0.58
CA HIS A 125 2.25 11.29 1.12
C HIS A 125 2.53 11.57 2.60
N GLY A 126 3.11 10.61 3.35
CA GLY A 126 3.37 10.75 4.79
C GLY A 126 2.10 10.95 5.62
N VAL A 127 0.98 10.40 5.17
CA VAL A 127 -0.33 10.57 5.84
C VAL A 127 -0.95 9.24 6.27
N GLY A 128 -0.42 8.09 5.84
CA GLY A 128 -1.06 6.80 5.96
C GLY A 128 -1.46 6.44 7.39
N VAL A 129 -0.50 6.28 8.29
CA VAL A 129 -0.80 5.85 9.67
C VAL A 129 -1.57 6.91 10.46
N SER A 130 -1.38 8.20 10.18
CA SER A 130 -2.17 9.26 10.81
C SER A 130 -3.63 9.25 10.33
N CYS A 131 -3.88 8.86 9.06
CA CYS A 131 -5.24 8.61 8.57
C CYS A 131 -5.86 7.38 9.24
N VAL A 132 -5.11 6.28 9.42
CA VAL A 132 -5.59 5.11 10.18
C VAL A 132 -6.01 5.52 11.59
N ASN A 133 -5.18 6.32 12.28
CA ASN A 133 -5.50 6.84 13.59
C ASN A 133 -6.78 7.69 13.59
N ALA A 134 -6.89 8.64 12.65
CA ALA A 134 -8.07 9.50 12.53
C ALA A 134 -9.36 8.72 12.29
N LEU A 135 -9.29 7.60 11.57
CA LEU A 135 -10.44 6.79 11.14
C LEU A 135 -10.71 5.58 12.05
N SER A 136 -10.06 5.53 13.22
CA SER A 136 -10.19 4.45 14.20
C SER A 136 -10.77 4.96 15.52
N THR A 137 -11.65 4.17 16.13
CA THR A 137 -12.15 4.42 17.50
C THR A 137 -11.10 4.13 18.55
N LEU A 138 -10.18 3.22 18.25
CA LEU A 138 -9.03 2.84 19.06
C LEU A 138 -7.82 2.67 18.16
N LEU A 139 -6.70 3.25 18.53
CA LEU A 139 -5.38 2.87 18.01
C LEU A 139 -4.41 2.80 19.19
N ILE A 140 -3.66 1.71 19.26
CA ILE A 140 -2.60 1.49 20.23
C ILE A 140 -1.30 1.31 19.44
N ALA A 141 -0.32 2.15 19.72
CA ALA A 141 1.03 2.01 19.21
C ALA A 141 1.93 1.48 20.35
N GLU A 142 2.56 0.36 20.10
CA GLU A 142 3.55 -0.23 21.01
C GLU A 142 4.88 -0.33 20.24
N ILE A 143 5.93 0.25 20.82
CA ILE A 143 7.23 0.39 20.17
C ILE A 143 8.28 -0.30 21.02
N HIS A 144 8.92 -1.31 20.45
CA HIS A 144 10.05 -2.01 21.04
C HIS A 144 11.35 -1.35 20.53
N ARG A 145 11.99 -0.57 21.40
CA ARG A 145 13.19 0.20 21.03
C ARG A 145 14.08 0.47 22.22
N ASP A 146 15.39 0.39 22.01
CA ASP A 146 16.41 0.71 23.01
C ASP A 146 16.23 -0.04 24.33
N GLY A 147 15.78 -1.32 24.24
CA GLY A 147 15.56 -2.20 25.39
C GLY A 147 14.28 -1.92 26.17
N LYS A 148 13.40 -1.05 25.68
CA LYS A 148 12.16 -0.63 26.33
C LYS A 148 10.96 -0.81 25.43
N ILE A 149 9.81 -1.02 26.07
CA ILE A 149 8.50 -1.06 25.43
C ILE A 149 7.80 0.26 25.73
N PHE A 150 7.61 1.08 24.70
CA PHE A 150 6.83 2.31 24.76
C PHE A 150 5.43 2.05 24.25
N ARG A 151 4.43 2.64 24.90
CA ARG A 151 3.03 2.53 24.48
C ARG A 151 2.35 3.89 24.54
N GLN A 152 1.51 4.15 23.53
CA GLN A 152 0.59 5.28 23.52
C GLN A 152 -0.71 4.87 22.85
N SER A 153 -1.82 5.36 23.38
CA SER A 153 -3.18 5.06 22.90
C SER A 153 -3.86 6.29 22.34
N TYR A 154 -4.73 6.07 21.36
CA TYR A 154 -5.43 7.13 20.64
C TYR A 154 -6.89 6.73 20.39
N SER A 155 -7.73 7.74 20.23
CA SER A 155 -9.12 7.58 19.77
C SER A 155 -9.46 8.69 18.78
N LYS A 156 -9.94 8.32 17.60
CA LYS A 156 -10.38 9.24 16.55
C LYS A 156 -9.33 10.33 16.23
N GLY A 157 -8.03 9.90 16.21
CA GLY A 157 -6.88 10.76 15.91
C GLY A 157 -6.34 11.57 17.08
N LYS A 158 -6.92 11.47 18.27
CA LYS A 158 -6.47 12.20 19.47
C LYS A 158 -5.79 11.25 20.46
N PRO A 159 -4.64 11.63 21.06
CA PRO A 159 -4.04 10.81 22.09
C PRO A 159 -4.97 10.72 23.31
N THR A 160 -5.08 9.53 23.89
CA THR A 160 -5.83 9.26 25.12
C THR A 160 -4.93 8.96 26.29
N SER A 161 -3.62 8.80 26.03
CA SER A 161 -2.58 8.68 27.04
C SER A 161 -1.34 9.42 26.57
N GLU A 162 -0.43 9.72 27.47
CA GLU A 162 0.96 10.10 27.15
C GLU A 162 1.72 8.85 26.67
N VAL A 163 2.95 9.06 26.17
CA VAL A 163 3.86 7.95 25.87
C VAL A 163 4.40 7.41 27.19
N GLU A 164 4.12 6.15 27.46
CA GLU A 164 4.50 5.46 28.68
C GLU A 164 5.50 4.32 28.38
N ILE A 165 6.45 4.09 29.30
CA ILE A 165 7.28 2.90 29.28
C ILE A 165 6.52 1.84 30.06
N VAL A 166 6.08 0.79 29.36
CA VAL A 166 5.25 -0.29 29.97
C VAL A 166 6.04 -1.56 30.25
N GLY A 167 7.30 -1.64 29.83
CA GLY A 167 8.15 -2.80 30.05
C GLY A 167 9.53 -2.67 29.44
N GLU A 168 10.30 -3.76 29.58
CA GLU A 168 11.59 -3.95 28.92
C GLU A 168 11.45 -5.03 27.83
N CYS A 169 12.26 -4.93 26.78
CA CYS A 169 12.29 -5.90 25.69
C CYS A 169 13.73 -6.21 25.25
N SER A 170 13.93 -7.38 24.66
CA SER A 170 15.17 -7.76 24.01
C SER A 170 15.09 -7.71 22.49
N ASP A 171 13.88 -7.56 21.96
CA ASP A 171 13.57 -7.42 20.55
C ASP A 171 13.36 -5.93 20.19
N ARG A 172 13.08 -5.70 18.91
CA ARG A 172 12.78 -4.36 18.38
C ARG A 172 11.64 -4.48 17.38
N GLY A 173 10.92 -3.38 17.16
CA GLY A 173 9.87 -3.33 16.16
C GLY A 173 8.76 -2.37 16.51
N THR A 174 7.74 -2.38 15.65
CA THR A 174 6.52 -1.59 15.82
C THR A 174 5.32 -2.52 15.85
N ILE A 175 4.40 -2.29 16.78
CA ILE A 175 3.12 -2.98 16.84
C ILE A 175 2.03 -1.93 16.84
N ILE A 176 1.20 -1.94 15.81
CA ILE A 176 0.04 -1.05 15.69
C ILE A 176 -1.22 -1.91 15.76
N THR A 177 -2.04 -1.67 16.79
CA THR A 177 -3.38 -2.27 16.88
C THR A 177 -4.41 -1.18 16.69
N PHE A 178 -5.38 -1.38 15.80
CA PHE A 178 -6.43 -0.39 15.55
C PHE A 178 -7.78 -1.02 15.28
N LYS A 179 -8.84 -0.27 15.63
CA LYS A 179 -10.24 -0.65 15.40
C LYS A 179 -10.93 0.44 14.58
N PRO A 180 -11.44 0.11 13.39
CA PRO A 180 -12.07 1.10 12.52
C PRO A 180 -13.31 1.73 13.15
N ASP A 181 -13.57 3.00 12.81
CA ASP A 181 -14.72 3.73 13.31
C ASP A 181 -15.97 3.43 12.47
N GLY A 182 -16.97 2.77 13.07
CA GLY A 182 -18.25 2.47 12.43
C GLY A 182 -19.07 3.70 12.06
N GLU A 183 -18.77 4.89 12.61
CA GLU A 183 -19.39 6.14 12.17
C GLU A 183 -18.89 6.57 10.78
N ILE A 184 -17.68 6.14 10.39
CA ILE A 184 -17.07 6.39 9.08
C ILE A 184 -17.38 5.24 8.12
N PHE A 185 -17.09 4.00 8.55
CA PHE A 185 -17.30 2.78 7.76
C PHE A 185 -18.69 2.21 8.00
N THR A 186 -19.71 2.95 7.54
CA THR A 186 -21.12 2.63 7.79
C THR A 186 -21.62 1.39 7.06
N HIS A 187 -20.94 0.96 5.99
CA HIS A 187 -21.32 -0.23 5.22
C HIS A 187 -20.83 -1.51 5.86
N THR A 188 -19.61 -1.52 6.34
CA THR A 188 -18.99 -2.67 7.01
C THR A 188 -17.74 -2.25 7.79
N THR A 189 -17.53 -2.87 8.94
CA THR A 189 -16.27 -2.81 9.69
C THR A 189 -15.60 -4.18 9.76
N VAL A 190 -16.14 -5.18 9.01
CA VAL A 190 -15.65 -6.56 9.02
C VAL A 190 -14.60 -6.76 7.95
N TYR A 191 -13.40 -7.14 8.36
CA TYR A 191 -12.32 -7.47 7.45
C TYR A 191 -12.53 -8.84 6.80
N LYS A 192 -12.22 -8.93 5.50
CA LYS A 192 -12.23 -10.17 4.74
C LYS A 192 -10.83 -10.75 4.65
N TYR A 193 -10.67 -11.97 5.15
CA TYR A 193 -9.40 -12.69 5.16
C TYR A 193 -8.76 -12.75 3.77
N GLU A 194 -9.52 -13.19 2.75
CA GLU A 194 -9.04 -13.37 1.39
C GLU A 194 -8.51 -12.08 0.73
N ILE A 195 -9.09 -10.92 1.06
CA ILE A 195 -8.63 -9.64 0.55
C ILE A 195 -7.25 -9.31 1.10
N LEU A 196 -7.04 -9.52 2.41
CA LEU A 196 -5.75 -9.32 3.05
C LEU A 196 -4.73 -10.37 2.59
N ALA A 197 -5.11 -11.65 2.53
CA ALA A 197 -4.26 -12.74 2.07
C ALA A 197 -3.73 -12.48 0.64
N ASN A 198 -4.59 -12.06 -0.27
CA ASN A 198 -4.19 -11.74 -1.64
C ASN A 198 -3.19 -10.57 -1.69
N ARG A 199 -3.41 -9.53 -0.89
CA ARG A 199 -2.48 -8.39 -0.84
C ARG A 199 -1.15 -8.76 -0.22
N LEU A 200 -1.13 -9.51 0.88
CA LEU A 200 0.11 -9.94 1.53
C LEU A 200 0.92 -10.90 0.64
N ARG A 201 0.24 -11.81 -0.07
CA ARG A 201 0.88 -12.68 -1.08
C ARG A 201 1.54 -11.87 -2.19
N GLU A 202 0.84 -10.88 -2.73
CA GLU A 202 1.40 -9.95 -3.74
C GLU A 202 2.64 -9.23 -3.20
N LEU A 203 2.57 -8.69 -1.98
CA LEU A 203 3.69 -7.99 -1.34
C LEU A 203 4.89 -8.92 -1.09
N ALA A 204 4.68 -10.19 -0.75
CA ALA A 204 5.76 -11.17 -0.59
C ALA A 204 6.49 -11.42 -1.92
N PHE A 205 5.78 -11.48 -3.04
CA PHE A 205 6.41 -11.59 -4.35
C PHE A 205 7.14 -10.32 -4.79
N LEU A 206 6.63 -9.16 -4.44
CA LEU A 206 7.26 -7.87 -4.76
C LEU A 206 8.50 -7.59 -3.89
N ASN A 207 8.58 -8.21 -2.70
CA ASN A 207 9.63 -7.98 -1.72
C ASN A 207 10.29 -9.30 -1.32
N LYS A 208 11.08 -9.87 -2.21
CA LYS A 208 11.75 -11.15 -1.97
C LYS A 208 12.54 -11.17 -0.66
N GLY A 209 12.44 -12.27 0.07
CA GLY A 209 13.14 -12.48 1.33
C GLY A 209 12.45 -11.93 2.57
N ILE A 210 11.26 -11.32 2.44
CA ILE A 210 10.45 -10.85 3.55
C ILE A 210 9.35 -11.87 3.85
N ARG A 211 9.16 -12.22 5.12
CA ARG A 211 8.04 -13.04 5.58
C ARG A 211 6.86 -12.16 5.96
N LEU A 212 5.70 -12.48 5.39
CA LEU A 212 4.42 -11.85 5.73
C LEU A 212 3.49 -12.95 6.24
N ASN A 213 3.00 -12.80 7.45
CA ASN A 213 2.11 -13.77 8.07
C ASN A 213 0.74 -13.13 8.26
N LEU A 214 -0.32 -13.87 7.99
CA LEU A 214 -1.69 -13.45 8.24
C LEU A 214 -2.36 -14.44 9.20
N PHE A 215 -2.88 -13.93 10.30
CA PHE A 215 -3.61 -14.68 11.30
C PHE A 215 -5.04 -14.15 11.42
N ASP A 216 -6.03 -15.01 11.31
CA ASP A 216 -7.41 -14.70 11.65
C ASP A 216 -7.78 -15.42 12.95
N LYS A 217 -7.88 -14.66 14.04
CA LYS A 217 -8.26 -15.19 15.36
C LYS A 217 -9.76 -15.35 15.55
N ARG A 218 -10.56 -14.93 14.58
CA ARG A 218 -12.01 -15.13 14.62
C ARG A 218 -12.29 -16.60 14.32
N PRO A 219 -13.01 -17.30 15.19
CA PRO A 219 -13.34 -18.69 14.94
C PRO A 219 -14.32 -18.81 13.77
N ASP A 220 -14.14 -19.82 12.93
CA ASP A 220 -15.12 -20.24 11.93
C ASP A 220 -16.31 -20.98 12.60
N GLU A 221 -17.22 -21.51 11.80
CA GLU A 221 -18.39 -22.26 12.29
C GLU A 221 -18.00 -23.53 13.09
N GLU A 222 -16.79 -24.06 12.85
CA GLU A 222 -16.25 -25.25 13.51
C GLU A 222 -15.35 -24.89 14.72
N GLY A 223 -15.08 -23.59 14.94
CA GLY A 223 -14.23 -23.08 16.01
C GLY A 223 -12.73 -23.04 15.67
N ASN A 224 -12.36 -23.22 14.38
CA ASN A 224 -10.98 -23.13 13.94
C ASN A 224 -10.61 -21.69 13.57
N THR A 225 -9.31 -21.39 13.65
CA THR A 225 -8.73 -20.15 13.18
C THR A 225 -7.95 -20.36 11.88
N HIS A 226 -7.76 -19.30 11.09
CA HIS A 226 -7.01 -19.38 9.83
C HIS A 226 -5.66 -18.68 9.95
N GLU A 227 -4.64 -19.27 9.33
CA GLU A 227 -3.34 -18.64 9.17
C GLU A 227 -2.71 -18.98 7.82
N ASP A 228 -2.02 -18.00 7.23
CA ASP A 228 -1.23 -18.14 6.01
C ASP A 228 0.14 -17.47 6.20
N HIS A 229 1.15 -18.08 5.59
CA HIS A 229 2.53 -17.59 5.58
C HIS A 229 2.98 -17.36 4.14
N PHE A 230 3.33 -16.11 3.83
CA PHE A 230 3.76 -15.71 2.48
C PHE A 230 5.24 -15.37 2.51
N TYR A 231 6.00 -16.02 1.63
CA TYR A 231 7.41 -15.81 1.47
C TYR A 231 7.82 -16.14 0.03
N SER A 232 8.71 -15.38 -0.55
CA SER A 232 9.26 -15.64 -1.88
C SER A 232 10.78 -15.45 -1.89
N GLU A 233 11.51 -16.41 -2.44
CA GLU A 233 12.95 -16.32 -2.66
C GLU A 233 13.29 -15.72 -4.02
N GLU A 234 12.51 -16.04 -5.05
CA GLU A 234 12.75 -15.61 -6.42
C GLU A 234 11.92 -14.37 -6.83
N GLY A 235 11.03 -13.88 -5.96
CA GLY A 235 10.27 -12.63 -6.17
C GLY A 235 9.37 -12.68 -7.41
N LEU A 236 9.60 -11.76 -8.36
CA LEU A 236 8.75 -11.63 -9.56
C LEU A 236 8.74 -12.88 -10.43
N LYS A 237 9.76 -13.74 -10.39
CA LYS A 237 9.73 -15.00 -11.12
C LYS A 237 8.66 -15.95 -10.58
N GLU A 238 8.56 -16.07 -9.25
CA GLU A 238 7.52 -16.86 -8.61
C GLU A 238 6.14 -16.23 -8.82
N PHE A 239 6.08 -14.89 -8.83
CA PHE A 239 4.84 -14.18 -9.09
C PHE A 239 4.29 -14.48 -10.48
N VAL A 240 5.13 -14.47 -11.51
CA VAL A 240 4.72 -14.84 -12.87
C VAL A 240 4.22 -16.29 -12.93
N LYS A 241 4.92 -17.24 -12.29
CA LYS A 241 4.46 -18.64 -12.18
C LYS A 241 3.09 -18.74 -11.51
N TYR A 242 2.91 -18.00 -10.41
CA TYR A 242 1.63 -17.98 -9.69
C TYR A 242 0.49 -17.43 -10.55
N LEU A 243 0.73 -16.32 -11.27
CA LEU A 243 -0.28 -15.70 -12.13
C LEU A 243 -0.62 -16.55 -13.35
N ASP A 244 0.32 -17.31 -13.88
CA ASP A 244 0.15 -18.16 -15.06
C ASP A 244 -0.42 -19.54 -14.74
N ALA A 245 -0.37 -19.99 -13.47
CA ALA A 245 -0.79 -21.36 -13.07
C ALA A 245 -2.20 -21.76 -13.53
N THR A 246 -3.07 -20.80 -13.80
CA THR A 246 -4.46 -21.04 -14.22
C THR A 246 -4.79 -20.51 -15.62
N ARG A 247 -3.79 -20.02 -16.39
CA ARG A 247 -4.07 -19.21 -17.61
C ARG A 247 -3.68 -19.86 -18.93
N GLY A 248 -2.85 -20.85 -18.93
CA GLY A 248 -2.39 -21.51 -20.16
C GLY A 248 -1.10 -22.30 -19.96
N THR A 249 -0.65 -22.96 -21.03
CA THR A 249 0.59 -23.71 -21.00
C THR A 249 1.75 -22.80 -21.42
N PRO A 250 2.85 -22.71 -20.65
CA PRO A 250 4.01 -21.95 -21.05
C PRO A 250 4.57 -22.44 -22.39
N ILE A 251 4.81 -21.52 -23.32
CA ILE A 251 5.49 -21.80 -24.59
C ILE A 251 7.00 -21.99 -24.36
N ILE A 252 7.54 -21.26 -23.38
CA ILE A 252 8.92 -21.35 -22.95
C ILE A 252 8.89 -21.57 -21.44
N GLU A 253 9.49 -22.64 -20.96
CA GLU A 253 9.53 -22.96 -19.52
C GLU A 253 10.30 -21.93 -18.70
N GLN A 254 11.37 -21.37 -19.29
CA GLN A 254 12.20 -20.37 -18.62
C GLN A 254 11.51 -19.02 -18.56
N ILE A 255 11.40 -18.46 -17.36
CA ILE A 255 10.94 -17.07 -17.16
C ILE A 255 12.04 -16.12 -17.62
N ILE A 256 11.66 -15.18 -18.47
CA ILE A 256 12.53 -14.07 -18.89
C ILE A 256 12.55 -13.08 -17.74
N TYR A 257 13.74 -12.86 -17.18
CA TYR A 257 13.93 -12.01 -16.02
C TYR A 257 15.02 -10.97 -16.28
N LEU A 258 14.74 -9.73 -15.88
CA LEU A 258 15.65 -8.60 -15.95
C LEU A 258 15.61 -7.87 -14.61
N ASP A 259 16.78 -7.68 -14.01
CA ASP A 259 17.01 -6.83 -12.84
C ASP A 259 18.17 -5.89 -13.18
N THR A 260 17.89 -4.59 -13.20
CA THR A 260 18.86 -3.58 -13.63
C THR A 260 18.57 -2.23 -13.01
N GLU A 261 19.56 -1.35 -13.04
CA GLU A 261 19.42 0.04 -12.61
C GLU A 261 19.82 0.99 -13.75
N LYS A 262 19.05 2.04 -13.91
CA LYS A 262 19.39 3.11 -14.86
C LYS A 262 19.15 4.47 -14.23
N ASN A 263 20.20 5.31 -14.21
CA ASN A 263 20.17 6.65 -13.63
C ASN A 263 19.70 6.66 -12.16
N GLY A 264 20.10 5.67 -11.36
CA GLY A 264 19.69 5.52 -9.96
C GLY A 264 18.26 4.99 -9.77
N VAL A 265 17.57 4.57 -10.84
CA VAL A 265 16.23 3.99 -10.78
C VAL A 265 16.33 2.48 -11.01
N PRO A 266 16.01 1.64 -10.02
CA PRO A 266 15.95 0.20 -10.18
C PRO A 266 14.75 -0.18 -11.06
N VAL A 267 14.96 -1.17 -11.93
CA VAL A 267 13.93 -1.72 -12.83
C VAL A 267 14.01 -3.23 -12.80
N GLU A 268 12.95 -3.86 -12.39
CA GLU A 268 12.80 -5.31 -12.34
C GLU A 268 11.64 -5.73 -13.25
N VAL A 269 11.87 -6.75 -14.06
CA VAL A 269 10.87 -7.27 -15.01
C VAL A 269 10.95 -8.79 -15.02
N ALA A 270 9.80 -9.44 -14.87
CA ALA A 270 9.65 -10.87 -15.15
C ALA A 270 8.52 -11.07 -16.15
N MET A 271 8.72 -11.97 -17.13
CA MET A 271 7.68 -12.27 -18.10
C MET A 271 7.81 -13.72 -18.61
N GLN A 272 6.67 -14.28 -18.96
CA GLN A 272 6.55 -15.60 -19.57
C GLN A 272 5.54 -15.52 -20.72
N TYR A 273 5.78 -16.31 -21.76
CA TYR A 273 4.85 -16.47 -22.86
C TYR A 273 4.13 -17.80 -22.71
N ASN A 274 2.80 -17.79 -22.82
CA ASN A 274 1.95 -18.95 -22.80
C ASN A 274 1.09 -19.01 -24.07
N ASP A 275 0.32 -20.08 -24.23
CA ASP A 275 -0.54 -20.32 -25.41
C ASP A 275 -1.91 -19.61 -25.34
N SER A 276 -2.16 -18.79 -24.31
CA SER A 276 -3.37 -18.00 -24.22
C SER A 276 -3.35 -16.80 -25.17
N PHE A 277 -4.52 -16.33 -25.61
CA PHE A 277 -4.66 -15.16 -26.46
C PHE A 277 -4.84 -13.85 -25.67
N SER A 278 -4.74 -13.90 -24.34
CA SER A 278 -4.91 -12.74 -23.47
C SER A 278 -3.59 -12.28 -22.88
N GLU A 279 -3.35 -10.98 -22.89
CA GLU A 279 -2.22 -10.36 -22.19
C GLU A 279 -2.58 -10.16 -20.70
N ASN A 280 -1.67 -10.53 -19.80
CA ASN A 280 -1.77 -10.29 -18.38
C ASN A 280 -0.56 -9.48 -17.93
N VAL A 281 -0.75 -8.19 -17.68
CA VAL A 281 0.33 -7.28 -17.32
C VAL A 281 0.03 -6.58 -16.01
N HIS A 282 0.92 -6.76 -15.07
CA HIS A 282 0.92 -6.05 -13.80
C HIS A 282 2.10 -5.09 -13.78
N SER A 283 1.87 -3.87 -13.35
CA SER A 283 2.93 -2.85 -13.27
C SER A 283 2.89 -2.14 -11.93
N TYR A 284 4.07 -1.90 -11.37
CA TYR A 284 4.22 -1.36 -10.03
C TYR A 284 5.23 -0.22 -10.01
N VAL A 285 5.03 0.71 -9.08
CA VAL A 285 6.01 1.70 -8.69
C VAL A 285 6.09 1.69 -7.17
N ASN A 286 7.26 1.33 -6.62
CA ASN A 286 7.48 1.20 -5.18
C ASN A 286 6.39 0.34 -4.49
N ASN A 287 6.12 -0.85 -5.03
CA ASN A 287 5.10 -1.81 -4.57
C ASN A 287 3.63 -1.37 -4.74
N ILE A 288 3.38 -0.18 -5.28
CA ILE A 288 2.02 0.29 -5.59
C ILE A 288 1.64 -0.16 -7.00
N ASN A 289 0.54 -0.91 -7.09
CA ASN A 289 0.02 -1.35 -8.39
C ASN A 289 -0.51 -0.16 -9.19
N THR A 290 0.07 0.05 -10.38
CA THR A 290 -0.37 1.10 -11.31
C THR A 290 -1.42 0.54 -12.27
N ILE A 291 -2.64 0.33 -11.77
CA ILE A 291 -3.75 -0.34 -12.48
C ILE A 291 -4.04 0.30 -13.85
N GLU A 292 -3.96 1.62 -13.93
CA GLU A 292 -4.18 2.37 -15.18
C GLU A 292 -2.93 2.41 -16.08
N GLY A 293 -1.85 1.74 -15.67
CA GLY A 293 -0.55 1.79 -16.34
C GLY A 293 0.21 3.07 -16.03
N GLY A 294 1.02 3.53 -17.00
CA GLY A 294 1.84 4.74 -16.85
C GLY A 294 2.94 4.83 -17.90
N THR A 295 3.74 5.88 -17.80
CA THR A 295 4.86 6.13 -18.74
C THR A 295 5.92 5.03 -18.68
N HIS A 296 6.14 4.42 -17.50
CA HIS A 296 7.07 3.28 -17.29
C HIS A 296 6.60 2.06 -18.08
N LEU A 297 5.33 1.66 -17.99
CA LEU A 297 4.78 0.54 -18.74
C LEU A 297 4.79 0.81 -20.25
N THR A 298 4.38 2.02 -20.67
CA THR A 298 4.42 2.44 -22.08
C THR A 298 5.85 2.44 -22.62
N GLY A 299 6.80 2.92 -21.82
CA GLY A 299 8.22 2.91 -22.15
C GLY A 299 8.76 1.49 -22.33
N PHE A 300 8.43 0.57 -21.40
CA PHE A 300 8.80 -0.82 -21.49
C PHE A 300 8.25 -1.49 -22.76
N ARG A 301 6.95 -1.36 -23.04
CA ARG A 301 6.31 -1.94 -24.26
C ARG A 301 6.98 -1.46 -25.54
N ARG A 302 7.29 -0.16 -25.64
CA ARG A 302 8.01 0.42 -26.79
C ARG A 302 9.43 -0.15 -26.91
N ALA A 303 10.14 -0.25 -25.79
CA ALA A 303 11.50 -0.79 -25.77
C ALA A 303 11.52 -2.28 -26.18
N LEU A 304 10.62 -3.08 -25.64
CA LEU A 304 10.46 -4.50 -25.98
C LEU A 304 10.20 -4.69 -27.48
N THR A 305 9.20 -4.00 -28.03
CA THR A 305 8.85 -4.04 -29.45
C THR A 305 10.05 -3.69 -30.35
N ARG A 306 10.76 -2.60 -30.01
CA ARG A 306 11.93 -2.14 -30.78
C ARG A 306 13.08 -3.15 -30.71
N THR A 307 13.32 -3.71 -29.54
CA THR A 307 14.40 -4.68 -29.33
C THR A 307 14.15 -5.98 -30.09
N LEU A 308 12.91 -6.52 -30.00
CA LEU A 308 12.51 -7.71 -30.76
C LEU A 308 12.60 -7.50 -32.26
N LYS A 309 12.13 -6.34 -32.74
CA LYS A 309 12.22 -6.01 -34.17
C LYS A 309 13.69 -5.96 -34.63
N LYS A 310 14.54 -5.26 -33.89
CA LYS A 310 15.96 -5.18 -34.19
C LYS A 310 16.64 -6.55 -34.21
N TYR A 311 16.35 -7.39 -33.21
CA TYR A 311 16.85 -8.74 -33.15
C TYR A 311 16.42 -9.59 -34.35
N ALA A 312 15.15 -9.48 -34.75
CA ALA A 312 14.62 -10.20 -35.91
C ALA A 312 15.26 -9.72 -37.24
N GLU A 313 15.58 -8.43 -37.36
CA GLU A 313 16.31 -7.86 -38.50
C GLU A 313 17.76 -8.36 -38.54
N ASP A 314 18.50 -8.19 -37.43
CA ASP A 314 19.91 -8.56 -37.30
C ASP A 314 20.16 -10.08 -37.48
N SER A 315 19.21 -10.92 -37.02
CA SER A 315 19.27 -12.38 -37.15
C SER A 315 18.74 -12.93 -38.50
N GLY A 316 18.23 -12.09 -39.37
CA GLY A 316 17.61 -12.48 -40.63
C GLY A 316 16.25 -13.22 -40.47
N MET A 317 15.70 -13.26 -39.27
CA MET A 317 14.43 -13.91 -39.01
C MET A 317 13.24 -13.15 -39.63
N LEU A 318 13.35 -11.83 -39.74
CA LEU A 318 12.28 -10.99 -40.27
C LEU A 318 11.89 -11.40 -41.70
N ALA A 319 12.86 -11.82 -42.53
CA ALA A 319 12.60 -12.27 -43.88
C ALA A 319 11.83 -13.63 -43.94
N LYS A 320 11.85 -14.40 -42.86
CA LYS A 320 11.16 -15.70 -42.73
C LYS A 320 9.76 -15.57 -42.11
N LEU A 321 9.46 -14.46 -41.45
CA LEU A 321 8.18 -14.24 -40.80
C LEU A 321 7.14 -13.73 -41.82
N LYS A 322 6.00 -14.45 -41.93
CA LYS A 322 4.89 -14.09 -42.83
C LYS A 322 3.93 -13.07 -42.24
N PHE A 323 4.18 -12.57 -41.03
CA PHE A 323 3.31 -11.65 -40.30
C PHE A 323 4.09 -10.48 -39.71
N CYS A 324 3.39 -9.36 -39.53
CA CYS A 324 4.00 -8.15 -38.99
C CYS A 324 4.10 -8.22 -37.47
N LEU A 325 5.29 -8.05 -36.90
CA LEU A 325 5.53 -7.95 -35.46
C LEU A 325 4.77 -6.80 -34.78
N LEU A 326 4.19 -5.88 -35.57
CA LEU A 326 3.37 -4.76 -35.09
C LEU A 326 2.03 -5.20 -34.47
N TYR A 327 1.55 -6.42 -34.77
CA TYR A 327 0.28 -6.93 -34.23
C TYR A 327 0.38 -7.61 -32.86
N THR A 328 1.58 -7.85 -32.37
CA THR A 328 1.79 -8.51 -31.06
C THR A 328 1.88 -7.56 -29.89
N SER A 329 1.82 -6.26 -30.14
CA SER A 329 1.79 -5.23 -29.12
C SER A 329 0.68 -4.22 -29.47
N PRO A 330 -0.45 -4.18 -28.74
CA PRO A 330 -1.52 -3.24 -29.04
C PRO A 330 -0.99 -1.81 -29.03
N SER A 331 -1.18 -1.10 -30.16
CA SER A 331 -0.87 0.31 -30.26
C SER A 331 -1.85 1.12 -29.41
N PRO A 332 -1.44 2.22 -28.76
CA PRO A 332 -2.38 3.14 -28.12
C PRO A 332 -3.48 3.67 -29.06
N ARG A 333 -3.29 3.57 -30.40
CA ARG A 333 -4.29 3.95 -31.40
C ARG A 333 -5.39 2.90 -31.62
N ASP A 334 -5.19 1.66 -31.18
CA ASP A 334 -6.19 0.59 -31.37
C ASP A 334 -7.34 0.68 -30.35
N ARG A 335 -7.16 1.44 -29.26
CA ARG A 335 -8.20 1.72 -28.24
C ARG A 335 -9.26 2.76 -28.69
N THR A 336 -9.06 3.45 -29.82
CA THR A 336 -9.97 4.51 -30.28
C THR A 336 -10.90 4.09 -31.40
N ARG A 337 -11.00 2.80 -31.71
CA ARG A 337 -11.88 2.24 -32.72
C ARG A 337 -12.76 1.12 -32.18
N SER A 338 -13.52 1.42 -31.12
CA SER A 338 -14.70 0.61 -30.72
C SER A 338 -15.79 1.55 -30.22
#